data_f5ced94c96e69de19d2a7a08d06cdbd2
#
_entry.id   f5ced94c96e69de19d2a7a08d06cdbd2
#
_cell.length_a   1.000
_cell.length_b   1.000
_cell.length_c   1.000
_cell.angle_alpha   90.00
_cell.angle_beta   90.00
_cell.angle_gamma   90.00
#
_symmetry.space_group_name_H-M   'P 1'
#
loop_
_entity.id
_entity.type
_entity.pdbx_description
1 polymer ?
#
loop_
_entity_poly.entity_id
_entity_poly.type
_entity_poly.pdbx_seq_one_letter_code
_entity_poly.pdbx_strand_id
1 'polypeptide(L)'
;VLAVGDASFQRKCLGKMNESATNQGKTVLFVSHNLAQVQGLCKKGMLLENGSLKMLGGINAVINEYVIGNKKNNQVALKDLPRTGPKSNEFHLCDLEFITDTATIFEGDTIKMKIGFECRVPLQELIVGFNMMDTRENCLVECRTSSTFKELNIKEAGYYSYEVEFTPNLKSDMYILNIGARYLKGHLEYIQSCANIEILPKDAGYEEWNKPSAGILITPSLWKQQNNGY
;
A
#
# COMPACT_ATOMS: atom_id res chain seq x y z
N VAL A 1 20.48 2.64 14.21
CA VAL A 1 21.29 3.51 13.33
C VAL A 1 20.58 3.80 12.00
N LEU A 2 19.79 2.87 11.45
CA LEU A 2 19.06 3.06 10.17
C LEU A 2 17.74 3.85 10.31
N ALA A 3 17.25 4.04 11.51
CA ALA A 3 16.00 4.78 11.78
C ALA A 3 16.21 6.30 11.91
N VAL A 4 17.47 6.80 11.85
CA VAL A 4 17.80 8.20 12.02
C VAL A 4 18.62 8.66 10.80
N GLY A 5 18.12 9.66 10.08
CA GLY A 5 18.79 10.24 8.92
C GLY A 5 17.86 10.37 7.72
N ASP A 6 18.25 11.20 6.75
CA ASP A 6 17.56 11.34 5.49
C ASP A 6 17.75 10.10 4.58
N ALA A 7 16.96 10.01 3.52
CA ALA A 7 17.02 8.88 2.58
C ALA A 7 18.40 8.71 1.92
N SER A 8 19.21 9.78 1.83
CA SER A 8 20.57 9.71 1.25
C SER A 8 21.54 9.05 2.22
N PHE A 9 21.44 9.35 3.49
CA PHE A 9 22.24 8.74 4.55
C PHE A 9 21.88 7.26 4.74
N GLN A 10 20.59 6.92 4.74
CA GLN A 10 20.13 5.54 4.81
C GLN A 10 20.71 4.70 3.67
N ARG A 11 20.63 5.20 2.42
CA ARG A 11 21.25 4.51 1.26
C ARG A 11 22.76 4.30 1.40
N LYS A 12 23.49 5.30 1.89
CA LYS A 12 24.95 5.14 2.15
C LYS A 12 25.25 4.08 3.19
N CYS A 13 24.47 4.00 4.26
CA CYS A 13 24.63 2.98 5.28
C CYS A 13 24.36 1.58 4.72
N LEU A 14 23.27 1.41 3.95
CA LEU A 14 22.92 0.16 3.31
C LEU A 14 23.97 -0.28 2.28
N GLY A 15 24.52 0.67 1.50
CA GLY A 15 25.63 0.41 0.57
C GLY A 15 26.86 -0.15 1.28
N LYS A 16 27.27 0.45 2.40
CA LYS A 16 28.41 -0.05 3.20
C LYS A 16 28.15 -1.41 3.82
N MET A 17 26.92 -1.71 4.23
CA MET A 17 26.55 -3.03 4.74
C MET A 17 26.68 -4.11 3.66
N ASN A 18 26.19 -3.84 2.44
CA ASN A 18 26.33 -4.75 1.32
C ASN A 18 27.80 -4.95 0.91
N GLU A 19 28.59 -3.89 0.88
CA GLU A 19 30.03 -3.95 0.61
C GLU A 19 30.77 -4.82 1.66
N SER A 20 30.41 -4.69 2.92
CA SER A 20 30.99 -5.51 3.99
C SER A 20 30.61 -6.99 3.86
N ALA A 21 29.39 -7.28 3.43
CA ALA A 21 28.95 -8.66 3.20
C ALA A 21 29.63 -9.28 1.97
N THR A 22 29.73 -8.56 0.86
CA THR A 22 30.25 -9.09 -0.41
C THR A 22 31.78 -9.10 -0.46
N ASN A 23 32.44 -8.00 -0.04
CA ASN A 23 33.88 -7.83 -0.22
C ASN A 23 34.71 -8.29 0.98
N GLN A 24 34.12 -8.33 2.18
CA GLN A 24 34.83 -8.72 3.40
C GLN A 24 34.40 -10.09 3.94
N GLY A 25 33.50 -10.80 3.24
CA GLY A 25 32.99 -12.12 3.63
C GLY A 25 32.24 -12.13 4.97
N LYS A 26 31.75 -10.98 5.44
CA LYS A 26 31.03 -10.87 6.71
C LYS A 26 29.57 -11.29 6.53
N THR A 27 29.05 -12.02 7.49
CA THR A 27 27.62 -12.28 7.59
C THR A 27 26.92 -11.08 8.22
N VAL A 28 25.97 -10.48 7.49
CA VAL A 28 25.16 -9.37 7.98
C VAL A 28 23.76 -9.91 8.29
N LEU A 29 23.31 -9.71 9.51
CA LEU A 29 21.94 -9.99 9.93
C LEU A 29 21.16 -8.67 9.90
N PHE A 30 20.14 -8.61 9.04
CA PHE A 30 19.29 -7.45 8.88
C PHE A 30 17.88 -7.74 9.39
N VAL A 31 17.38 -6.91 10.31
CA VAL A 31 16.03 -7.01 10.88
C VAL A 31 15.31 -5.71 10.60
N SER A 32 14.17 -5.81 9.92
CA SER A 32 13.33 -4.65 9.58
C SER A 32 11.88 -5.10 9.46
N HIS A 33 10.96 -4.16 9.70
CA HIS A 33 9.54 -4.31 9.37
C HIS A 33 9.20 -3.84 7.94
N ASN A 34 10.14 -3.20 7.26
CA ASN A 34 9.98 -2.77 5.86
C ASN A 34 10.41 -3.93 4.93
N LEU A 35 9.43 -4.66 4.39
CA LEU A 35 9.66 -5.83 3.56
C LEU A 35 10.37 -5.49 2.25
N ALA A 36 10.12 -4.30 1.67
CA ALA A 36 10.81 -3.83 0.47
C ALA A 36 12.32 -3.68 0.72
N GLN A 37 12.74 -3.15 1.87
CA GLN A 37 14.14 -3.08 2.25
C GLN A 37 14.75 -4.48 2.47
N VAL A 38 14.01 -5.36 3.16
CA VAL A 38 14.46 -6.74 3.41
C VAL A 38 14.63 -7.48 2.08
N GLN A 39 13.69 -7.36 1.16
CA GLN A 39 13.74 -7.98 -0.16
C GLN A 39 14.91 -7.45 -1.00
N GLY A 40 15.14 -6.14 -1.00
CA GLY A 40 16.23 -5.52 -1.77
C GLY A 40 17.62 -5.81 -1.23
N LEU A 41 17.78 -6.04 0.08
CA LEU A 41 19.08 -6.20 0.72
C LEU A 41 19.48 -7.66 0.98
N CYS A 42 18.51 -8.54 1.18
CA CYS A 42 18.74 -9.90 1.63
C CYS A 42 18.50 -10.91 0.51
N LYS A 43 19.40 -11.87 0.34
CA LYS A 43 19.22 -13.03 -0.54
C LYS A 43 18.49 -14.19 0.16
N LYS A 44 18.67 -14.29 1.49
CA LYS A 44 18.04 -15.29 2.34
C LYS A 44 17.28 -14.61 3.46
N GLY A 45 16.17 -15.20 3.85
CA GLY A 45 15.35 -14.76 4.97
C GLY A 45 15.18 -15.86 6.00
N MET A 46 14.91 -15.43 7.23
CA MET A 46 14.56 -16.27 8.34
C MET A 46 13.29 -15.72 9.00
N LEU A 47 12.24 -16.53 9.03
CA LEU A 47 10.99 -16.19 9.70
C LEU A 47 10.96 -16.84 11.08
N LEU A 48 10.78 -16.00 12.09
CA LEU A 48 10.59 -16.45 13.48
C LEU A 48 9.13 -16.23 13.89
N GLU A 49 8.55 -17.23 14.54
CA GLU A 49 7.20 -17.16 15.10
C GLU A 49 7.23 -17.69 16.53
N ASN A 50 6.75 -16.89 17.47
CA ASN A 50 6.76 -17.23 18.92
C ASN A 50 8.13 -17.68 19.43
N GLY A 51 9.20 -17.05 18.97
CA GLY A 51 10.58 -17.37 19.37
C GLY A 51 11.17 -18.62 18.68
N SER A 52 10.44 -19.29 17.81
CA SER A 52 10.88 -20.48 17.09
C SER A 52 11.09 -20.20 15.61
N LEU A 53 12.03 -20.93 15.00
CA LEU A 53 12.26 -20.84 13.55
C LEU A 53 11.10 -21.51 12.80
N LYS A 54 10.33 -20.71 12.04
CA LYS A 54 9.24 -21.20 11.21
C LYS A 54 9.73 -21.55 9.79
N MET A 55 10.54 -20.68 9.21
CA MET A 55 11.06 -20.86 7.85
C MET A 55 12.45 -20.25 7.69
N LEU A 56 13.29 -20.93 6.91
CA LEU A 56 14.58 -20.44 6.44
C LEU A 56 14.67 -20.74 4.93
N GLY A 57 14.95 -19.72 4.10
CA GLY A 57 14.98 -19.93 2.66
C GLY A 57 15.36 -18.69 1.86
N GLY A 58 15.06 -18.73 0.56
CA GLY A 58 15.16 -17.54 -0.29
C GLY A 58 14.22 -16.43 0.19
N ILE A 59 14.67 -15.17 0.08
CA ILE A 59 13.97 -14.05 0.70
C ILE A 59 12.52 -13.92 0.25
N ASN A 60 12.24 -14.10 -1.06
CA ASN A 60 10.88 -13.99 -1.59
C ASN A 60 9.93 -15.06 -1.02
N ALA A 61 10.41 -16.29 -0.84
CA ALA A 61 9.61 -17.36 -0.25
C ALA A 61 9.29 -17.07 1.22
N VAL A 62 10.27 -16.53 1.97
CA VAL A 62 10.09 -16.18 3.38
C VAL A 62 9.15 -14.99 3.54
N ILE A 63 9.26 -13.98 2.67
CA ILE A 63 8.32 -12.84 2.65
C ILE A 63 6.90 -13.31 2.35
N ASN A 64 6.71 -14.15 1.35
CA ASN A 64 5.39 -14.71 1.02
C ASN A 64 4.79 -15.46 2.22
N GLU A 65 5.58 -16.32 2.89
CA GLU A 65 5.10 -17.04 4.08
C GLU A 65 4.73 -16.08 5.23
N TYR A 66 5.54 -15.04 5.47
CA TYR A 66 5.26 -14.01 6.46
C TYR A 66 3.95 -13.28 6.17
N VAL A 67 3.75 -12.87 4.92
CA VAL A 67 2.54 -12.15 4.49
C VAL A 67 1.32 -13.06 4.55
N ILE A 68 1.42 -14.33 4.10
CA ILE A 68 0.33 -15.33 4.22
C ILE A 68 -0.02 -15.58 5.69
N GLY A 69 0.99 -15.74 6.55
CA GLY A 69 0.78 -15.96 7.98
C GLY A 69 0.10 -14.78 8.69
N ASN A 70 0.35 -13.57 8.22
CA ASN A 70 -0.27 -12.33 8.72
C ASN A 70 -1.62 -12.00 8.06
N LYS A 71 -2.08 -12.80 7.08
CA LYS A 71 -3.36 -12.64 6.37
C LYS A 71 -4.62 -12.74 7.26
N LYS A 72 -4.49 -12.70 8.57
CA LYS A 72 -5.65 -12.85 9.46
C LYS A 72 -6.74 -11.79 9.27
N ASN A 73 -6.48 -10.67 8.56
CA ASN A 73 -7.53 -9.70 8.29
C ASN A 73 -7.31 -8.97 6.94
N ASN A 74 -7.80 -9.55 5.84
CA ASN A 74 -8.08 -8.78 4.62
C ASN A 74 -9.24 -7.78 4.83
N GLN A 75 -9.88 -7.82 5.99
CA GLN A 75 -11.01 -6.96 6.36
C GLN A 75 -10.61 -6.00 7.47
N VAL A 76 -10.92 -4.74 7.26
CA VAL A 76 -10.79 -3.67 8.24
C VAL A 76 -12.19 -3.27 8.71
N ALA A 77 -12.48 -3.45 9.97
CA ALA A 77 -13.72 -3.00 10.58
C ALA A 77 -13.68 -1.47 10.72
N LEU A 78 -14.07 -0.75 9.66
CA LEU A 78 -14.04 0.72 9.64
C LEU A 78 -14.91 1.32 10.73
N LYS A 79 -16.01 0.64 11.10
CA LYS A 79 -16.93 1.09 12.16
C LYS A 79 -16.25 1.30 13.52
N ASP A 80 -15.15 0.59 13.77
CA ASP A 80 -14.45 0.62 15.07
C ASP A 80 -13.29 1.65 15.07
N LEU A 81 -12.99 2.27 13.92
CA LEU A 81 -11.91 3.24 13.79
C LEU A 81 -12.37 4.66 14.17
N PRO A 82 -11.46 5.50 14.68
CA PRO A 82 -11.77 6.90 14.97
C PRO A 82 -12.06 7.69 13.70
N ARG A 83 -13.05 8.59 13.76
CA ARG A 83 -13.37 9.54 12.69
C ARG A 83 -12.63 10.85 12.96
N THR A 84 -11.96 11.36 11.93
CA THR A 84 -11.19 12.61 12.01
C THR A 84 -11.92 13.83 11.42
N GLY A 85 -13.14 13.62 10.93
CA GLY A 85 -14.00 14.64 10.33
C GLY A 85 -15.39 14.71 10.97
N PRO A 86 -16.34 15.37 10.32
CA PRO A 86 -17.72 15.37 10.75
C PRO A 86 -18.25 13.96 10.95
N LYS A 87 -19.07 13.78 11.98
CA LYS A 87 -19.81 12.51 12.20
C LYS A 87 -21.22 12.74 11.71
N SER A 88 -21.63 11.94 10.72
CA SER A 88 -23.00 11.95 10.25
C SER A 88 -23.82 10.90 11.00
N ASN A 89 -25.06 11.24 11.33
CA ASN A 89 -26.04 10.26 11.80
C ASN A 89 -26.74 9.55 10.63
N GLU A 90 -26.56 10.01 9.42
CA GLU A 90 -27.24 9.55 8.20
C GLU A 90 -26.43 8.51 7.43
N PHE A 91 -25.12 8.47 7.64
CA PHE A 91 -24.16 7.66 6.90
C PHE A 91 -23.09 7.07 7.81
N HIS A 92 -22.64 5.84 7.53
CA HIS A 92 -21.59 5.20 8.31
C HIS A 92 -20.73 4.27 7.45
N LEU A 93 -19.42 4.50 7.42
CA LEU A 93 -18.45 3.56 6.84
C LEU A 93 -18.32 2.35 7.76
N CYS A 94 -18.58 1.14 7.23
CA CYS A 94 -18.68 -0.08 8.02
C CYS A 94 -17.42 -0.94 7.92
N ASP A 95 -17.02 -1.25 6.71
CA ASP A 95 -15.93 -2.21 6.46
C ASP A 95 -15.20 -1.92 5.15
N LEU A 96 -13.96 -2.39 5.11
CA LEU A 96 -13.09 -2.39 3.95
C LEU A 96 -12.49 -3.80 3.83
N GLU A 97 -12.60 -4.42 2.68
CA GLU A 97 -12.04 -5.72 2.38
C GLU A 97 -11.09 -5.63 1.19
N PHE A 98 -9.87 -6.14 1.33
CA PHE A 98 -8.94 -6.29 0.22
C PHE A 98 -9.22 -7.62 -0.49
N ILE A 99 -9.71 -7.55 -1.73
CA ILE A 99 -10.01 -8.70 -2.59
C ILE A 99 -8.78 -8.95 -3.47
N THR A 100 -7.71 -9.44 -2.89
CA THR A 100 -6.49 -9.77 -3.64
C THR A 100 -6.25 -11.26 -3.63
N ASP A 101 -5.98 -11.84 -4.80
CA ASP A 101 -5.60 -13.26 -4.92
C ASP A 101 -4.23 -13.53 -4.31
N THR A 102 -3.41 -12.49 -4.17
CA THR A 102 -2.06 -12.54 -3.61
C THR A 102 -1.99 -11.76 -2.29
N ALA A 103 -1.25 -12.32 -1.34
CA ALA A 103 -1.00 -11.68 -0.05
C ALA A 103 -0.06 -10.47 -0.17
N THR A 104 0.56 -10.28 -1.32
CA THR A 104 1.63 -9.33 -1.58
C THR A 104 1.28 -8.50 -2.81
N ILE A 105 1.40 -7.18 -2.70
CA ILE A 105 1.19 -6.24 -3.78
C ILE A 105 2.55 -5.83 -4.31
N PHE A 106 2.76 -5.97 -5.61
CA PHE A 106 3.98 -5.55 -6.29
C PHE A 106 3.76 -4.28 -7.11
N GLU A 107 4.86 -3.61 -7.46
CA GLU A 107 4.83 -2.48 -8.40
C GLU A 107 4.09 -2.86 -9.69
N GLY A 108 3.12 -2.04 -10.08
CA GLY A 108 2.28 -2.27 -11.26
C GLY A 108 1.14 -3.26 -11.08
N ASP A 109 0.96 -3.84 -9.90
CA ASP A 109 -0.17 -4.72 -9.63
C ASP A 109 -1.47 -3.91 -9.48
N THR A 110 -2.57 -4.56 -9.83
CA THR A 110 -3.92 -4.05 -9.65
C THR A 110 -4.42 -4.43 -8.26
N ILE A 111 -4.92 -3.44 -7.53
CA ILE A 111 -5.51 -3.60 -6.19
C ILE A 111 -7.02 -3.65 -6.34
N LYS A 112 -7.66 -4.64 -5.73
CA LYS A 112 -9.11 -4.78 -5.65
C LYS A 112 -9.56 -4.66 -4.21
N MET A 113 -10.52 -3.80 -3.97
CA MET A 113 -11.08 -3.57 -2.64
C MET A 113 -12.60 -3.52 -2.71
N LYS A 114 -13.25 -3.92 -1.62
CA LYS A 114 -14.68 -3.75 -1.40
C LYS A 114 -14.89 -2.83 -0.21
N ILE A 115 -15.69 -1.79 -0.40
CA ILE A 115 -16.01 -0.78 0.61
C ILE A 115 -17.48 -0.95 0.97
N GLY A 116 -17.74 -1.21 2.25
CA GLY A 116 -19.09 -1.33 2.81
C GLY A 116 -19.46 -0.11 3.65
N PHE A 117 -20.70 0.35 3.50
CA PHE A 117 -21.27 1.45 4.26
C PHE A 117 -22.76 1.30 4.49
N GLU A 118 -23.27 1.93 5.53
CA GLU A 118 -24.68 2.02 5.89
C GLU A 118 -25.21 3.42 5.60
N CYS A 119 -26.33 3.52 4.90
CA CYS A 119 -27.13 4.72 4.80
C CYS A 119 -28.39 4.55 5.65
N ARG A 120 -28.64 5.45 6.61
CA ARG A 120 -29.80 5.39 7.50
C ARG A 120 -31.00 6.15 6.96
N VAL A 121 -30.77 6.96 5.95
CA VAL A 121 -31.76 7.74 5.21
C VAL A 121 -31.41 7.71 3.72
N PRO A 122 -32.36 8.01 2.82
CA PRO A 122 -32.06 8.26 1.43
C PRO A 122 -31.05 9.40 1.27
N LEU A 123 -29.99 9.18 0.49
CA LEU A 123 -28.93 10.15 0.20
C LEU A 123 -28.81 10.39 -1.29
N GLN A 124 -28.79 11.64 -1.70
CA GLN A 124 -28.52 12.04 -3.07
C GLN A 124 -27.11 12.59 -3.21
N GLU A 125 -26.54 12.42 -4.40
CA GLU A 125 -25.22 12.95 -4.74
C GLU A 125 -24.10 12.47 -3.78
N LEU A 126 -24.23 11.23 -3.30
CA LEU A 126 -23.25 10.60 -2.44
C LEU A 126 -21.99 10.24 -3.24
N ILE A 127 -20.84 10.63 -2.73
CA ILE A 127 -19.53 10.25 -3.23
C ILE A 127 -18.79 9.55 -2.11
N VAL A 128 -18.41 8.31 -2.34
CA VAL A 128 -17.51 7.54 -1.47
C VAL A 128 -16.15 7.45 -2.17
N GLY A 129 -15.07 7.59 -1.44
CA GLY A 129 -13.74 7.54 -2.01
C GLY A 129 -12.67 7.28 -0.98
N PHE A 130 -11.48 7.03 -1.48
CA PHE A 130 -10.28 6.85 -0.68
C PHE A 130 -9.11 7.57 -1.33
N ASN A 131 -8.07 7.80 -0.55
CA ASN A 131 -6.79 8.24 -1.06
C ASN A 131 -5.65 7.43 -0.45
N MET A 132 -4.54 7.34 -1.19
CA MET A 132 -3.28 6.78 -0.71
C MET A 132 -2.27 7.92 -0.53
N MET A 133 -1.64 7.93 0.63
CA MET A 133 -0.66 8.93 1.00
C MET A 133 0.71 8.28 1.22
N ASP A 134 1.76 9.04 1.00
CA ASP A 134 3.09 8.67 1.46
C ASP A 134 3.25 8.92 2.97
N THR A 135 4.38 8.49 3.53
CA THR A 135 4.72 8.69 4.95
C THR A 135 4.98 10.17 5.32
N ARG A 136 4.99 11.09 4.33
CA ARG A 136 5.10 12.54 4.51
C ARG A 136 3.77 13.24 4.37
N GLU A 137 2.67 12.48 4.33
CA GLU A 137 1.30 12.96 4.19
C GLU A 137 0.99 13.61 2.83
N ASN A 138 1.76 13.32 1.78
CA ASN A 138 1.41 13.74 0.43
C ASN A 138 0.37 12.78 -0.16
N CYS A 139 -0.74 13.31 -0.66
CA CYS A 139 -1.74 12.53 -1.37
C CYS A 139 -1.21 12.18 -2.77
N LEU A 140 -1.10 10.90 -3.06
CA LEU A 140 -0.51 10.38 -4.31
C LEU A 140 -1.58 9.83 -5.26
N VAL A 141 -2.60 9.18 -4.71
CA VAL A 141 -3.69 8.57 -5.47
C VAL A 141 -5.01 8.95 -4.80
N GLU A 142 -5.99 9.29 -5.61
CA GLU A 142 -7.37 9.48 -5.17
C GLU A 142 -8.32 8.72 -6.08
N CYS A 143 -9.20 7.90 -5.49
CA CYS A 143 -10.24 7.16 -6.19
C CYS A 143 -11.59 7.49 -5.59
N ARG A 144 -12.58 7.75 -6.45
CA ARG A 144 -13.95 8.13 -6.04
C ARG A 144 -14.99 7.39 -6.87
N THR A 145 -16.12 7.11 -6.28
CA THR A 145 -17.28 6.56 -6.99
C THR A 145 -17.73 7.46 -8.14
N SER A 146 -17.56 8.79 -8.01
CA SER A 146 -17.91 9.76 -9.06
C SER A 146 -17.09 9.63 -10.34
N SER A 147 -15.97 8.93 -10.33
CA SER A 147 -15.20 8.64 -11.54
C SER A 147 -15.93 7.66 -12.48
N THR A 148 -16.83 6.83 -11.95
CA THR A 148 -17.57 5.81 -12.72
C THR A 148 -19.07 6.12 -12.78
N PHE A 149 -19.68 6.55 -11.68
CA PHE A 149 -21.13 6.65 -11.51
C PHE A 149 -21.66 8.08 -11.52
N LYS A 150 -20.86 9.11 -11.75
CA LYS A 150 -21.09 10.52 -11.41
C LYS A 150 -21.25 10.63 -9.89
N GLU A 151 -22.49 10.43 -9.38
CA GLU A 151 -22.82 10.43 -7.96
C GLU A 151 -23.76 9.27 -7.66
N LEU A 152 -23.68 8.74 -6.44
CA LEU A 152 -24.58 7.67 -6.02
C LEU A 152 -25.87 8.28 -5.46
N ASN A 153 -27.01 7.75 -5.92
CA ASN A 153 -28.32 8.10 -5.40
C ASN A 153 -28.89 6.92 -4.63
N ILE A 154 -28.80 6.97 -3.33
CA ILE A 154 -29.30 5.94 -2.42
C ILE A 154 -30.77 6.25 -2.12
N LYS A 155 -31.65 5.36 -2.55
CA LYS A 155 -33.10 5.57 -2.45
C LYS A 155 -33.70 5.10 -1.13
N GLU A 156 -33.09 4.12 -0.49
CA GLU A 156 -33.58 3.48 0.72
C GLU A 156 -32.48 3.36 1.77
N ALA A 157 -32.87 3.36 3.04
CA ALA A 157 -31.95 3.05 4.12
C ALA A 157 -31.49 1.59 4.01
N GLY A 158 -30.21 1.33 4.28
CA GLY A 158 -29.67 -0.01 4.19
C GLY A 158 -28.15 -0.03 4.11
N TYR A 159 -27.62 -1.24 4.05
CA TYR A 159 -26.20 -1.49 3.83
C TYR A 159 -25.93 -1.62 2.32
N TYR A 160 -24.85 -0.98 1.88
CA TYR A 160 -24.37 -0.97 0.51
C TYR A 160 -22.90 -1.32 0.45
N SER A 161 -22.47 -1.96 -0.62
CA SER A 161 -21.06 -2.21 -0.86
C SER A 161 -20.71 -2.00 -2.32
N TYR A 162 -19.51 -1.45 -2.55
CA TYR A 162 -18.96 -1.21 -3.88
C TYR A 162 -17.56 -1.80 -3.97
N GLU A 163 -17.29 -2.47 -5.09
CA GLU A 163 -15.96 -2.93 -5.43
C GLU A 163 -15.24 -1.87 -6.27
N VAL A 164 -13.97 -1.69 -6.00
CA VAL A 164 -13.09 -0.84 -6.76
C VAL A 164 -11.85 -1.61 -7.17
N GLU A 165 -11.46 -1.43 -8.41
CA GLU A 165 -10.25 -1.99 -9.00
C GLU A 165 -9.41 -0.84 -9.55
N PHE A 166 -8.13 -0.75 -9.15
CA PHE A 166 -7.25 0.32 -9.58
C PHE A 166 -5.79 -0.11 -9.55
N THR A 167 -4.98 0.48 -10.42
CA THR A 167 -3.53 0.29 -10.47
C THR A 167 -2.85 1.59 -10.04
N PRO A 168 -2.27 1.67 -8.84
CA PRO A 168 -1.73 2.93 -8.32
C PRO A 168 -0.48 3.41 -9.07
N ASN A 169 0.25 2.51 -9.75
CA ASN A 169 1.53 2.80 -10.41
C ASN A 169 2.56 3.46 -9.48
N LEU A 170 2.50 3.15 -8.22
CA LEU A 170 3.41 3.63 -7.19
C LEU A 170 4.62 2.70 -7.09
N LYS A 171 5.75 3.26 -6.66
CA LYS A 171 6.96 2.50 -6.34
C LYS A 171 6.81 1.72 -5.05
N SER A 172 7.73 0.79 -4.86
CA SER A 172 7.84 0.02 -3.61
C SER A 172 8.09 0.94 -2.43
N ASP A 173 7.13 0.98 -1.54
CA ASP A 173 7.15 1.69 -0.25
C ASP A 173 5.91 1.32 0.57
N MET A 174 5.81 1.88 1.77
CA MET A 174 4.62 1.81 2.62
C MET A 174 3.73 3.03 2.37
N TYR A 175 2.45 2.77 2.11
CA TYR A 175 1.44 3.79 1.86
C TYR A 175 0.32 3.72 2.88
N ILE A 176 -0.24 4.87 3.21
CA ILE A 176 -1.33 5.03 4.16
C ILE A 176 -2.62 5.22 3.37
N LEU A 177 -3.63 4.41 3.67
CA LEU A 177 -4.96 4.52 3.08
C LEU A 177 -5.87 5.31 4.00
N ASN A 178 -6.52 6.33 3.46
CA ASN A 178 -7.61 7.06 4.10
C ASN A 178 -8.89 6.86 3.29
N ILE A 179 -10.03 6.86 3.96
CA ILE A 179 -11.33 6.66 3.31
C ILE A 179 -12.34 7.70 3.79
N GLY A 180 -13.23 8.15 2.92
CA GLY A 180 -14.24 9.12 3.27
C GLY A 180 -15.46 9.10 2.39
N ALA A 181 -16.48 9.80 2.84
CA ALA A 181 -17.70 10.02 2.11
C ALA A 181 -18.15 11.48 2.23
N ARG A 182 -18.74 11.99 1.16
CA ARG A 182 -19.33 13.32 1.10
C ARG A 182 -20.58 13.33 0.22
N TYR A 183 -21.38 14.35 0.38
CA TYR A 183 -22.49 14.65 -0.52
C TYR A 183 -22.52 16.16 -0.82
N LEU A 184 -23.49 16.65 -1.60
CA LEU A 184 -23.52 18.05 -2.02
C LEU A 184 -23.45 19.04 -0.84
N LYS A 185 -24.05 18.72 0.31
CA LYS A 185 -24.10 19.58 1.49
C LYS A 185 -22.82 19.56 2.34
N GLY A 186 -21.84 18.70 2.03
CA GLY A 186 -20.56 18.61 2.74
C GLY A 186 -20.07 17.20 3.02
N HIS A 187 -19.09 17.12 3.93
CA HIS A 187 -18.52 15.84 4.34
C HIS A 187 -19.46 15.08 5.30
N LEU A 188 -19.57 13.77 5.10
CA LEU A 188 -20.32 12.85 5.96
C LEU A 188 -19.42 12.18 6.99
N GLU A 189 -18.37 11.51 6.51
CA GLU A 189 -17.37 10.84 7.34
C GLU A 189 -15.99 10.87 6.68
N TYR A 190 -14.95 10.83 7.51
CA TYR A 190 -13.57 10.63 7.08
C TYR A 190 -12.78 9.86 8.13
N ILE A 191 -12.05 8.84 7.69
CA ILE A 191 -11.20 7.98 8.52
C ILE A 191 -9.79 8.06 7.96
N GLN A 192 -8.88 8.61 8.75
CA GLN A 192 -7.45 8.65 8.43
C GLN A 192 -6.78 7.35 8.86
N SER A 193 -5.76 6.95 8.10
CA SER A 193 -4.92 5.79 8.41
C SER A 193 -5.74 4.52 8.68
N CYS A 194 -6.80 4.30 7.85
CA CYS A 194 -7.66 3.13 8.03
C CYS A 194 -6.96 1.82 7.69
N ALA A 195 -5.93 1.86 6.82
CA ALA A 195 -5.09 0.71 6.50
C ALA A 195 -3.71 1.18 6.01
N ASN A 196 -2.74 0.27 6.06
CA ASN A 196 -1.45 0.43 5.41
C ASN A 196 -1.37 -0.52 4.22
N ILE A 197 -0.82 -0.04 3.10
CA ILE A 197 -0.59 -0.80 1.89
C ILE A 197 0.92 -0.80 1.63
N GLU A 198 1.53 -1.98 1.70
CA GLU A 198 2.93 -2.17 1.33
C GLU A 198 3.01 -2.64 -0.12
N ILE A 199 3.71 -1.88 -0.95
CA ILE A 199 4.02 -2.24 -2.33
C ILE A 199 5.47 -2.70 -2.39
N LEU A 200 5.70 -3.90 -2.93
CA LEU A 200 7.02 -4.49 -3.08
C LEU A 200 7.56 -4.34 -4.50
N PRO A 201 8.87 -4.30 -4.70
CA PRO A 201 9.46 -4.29 -6.03
C PRO A 201 9.22 -5.63 -6.74
N LYS A 202 8.88 -5.58 -8.02
CA LYS A 202 8.51 -6.78 -8.80
C LYS A 202 9.69 -7.71 -9.08
N ASP A 203 10.88 -7.16 -9.38
CA ASP A 203 12.06 -7.92 -9.81
C ASP A 203 13.37 -7.41 -9.19
N ALA A 204 13.33 -6.76 -8.05
CA ALA A 204 14.48 -6.03 -7.56
C ALA A 204 15.50 -6.94 -6.84
N GLY A 205 16.62 -7.20 -7.52
CA GLY A 205 17.87 -7.37 -6.82
C GLY A 205 18.34 -6.03 -6.20
N TYR A 206 19.29 -6.10 -5.28
CA TYR A 206 19.85 -4.93 -4.59
C TYR A 206 20.24 -3.76 -5.52
N GLU A 207 20.78 -4.07 -6.71
CA GLU A 207 21.22 -3.04 -7.67
C GLU A 207 20.04 -2.22 -8.21
N GLU A 208 18.92 -2.85 -8.51
CA GLU A 208 17.73 -2.18 -9.03
C GLU A 208 17.05 -1.33 -7.96
N TRP A 209 16.90 -1.88 -6.75
CA TRP A 209 16.31 -1.17 -5.62
C TRP A 209 17.13 0.06 -5.20
N ASN A 210 18.46 -0.02 -5.30
CA ASN A 210 19.38 1.07 -4.89
C ASN A 210 19.61 2.12 -5.97
N LYS A 211 19.06 1.98 -7.18
CA LYS A 211 19.17 3.01 -8.23
C LYS A 211 18.49 4.30 -7.78
N PRO A 212 19.15 5.46 -7.94
CA PRO A 212 18.51 6.74 -7.67
C PRO A 212 17.24 6.86 -8.52
N SER A 213 16.11 7.09 -7.88
CA SER A 213 14.85 7.31 -8.56
C SER A 213 14.28 8.64 -8.14
N ALA A 214 14.04 9.52 -9.11
CA ALA A 214 13.53 10.87 -8.87
C ALA A 214 12.00 10.91 -8.71
N GLY A 215 11.27 9.87 -9.17
CA GLY A 215 9.80 9.87 -9.17
C GLY A 215 9.22 8.88 -8.18
N ILE A 216 8.02 9.17 -7.69
CA ILE A 216 7.20 8.28 -6.85
C ILE A 216 6.32 7.39 -7.72
N LEU A 217 5.97 7.87 -8.93
CA LEU A 217 5.12 7.16 -9.87
C LEU A 217 5.96 6.41 -10.91
N ILE A 218 5.49 5.22 -11.28
CA ILE A 218 5.99 4.47 -12.44
C ILE A 218 4.96 4.62 -13.55
N THR A 219 5.30 5.39 -14.58
CA THR A 219 4.42 5.57 -15.73
C THR A 219 4.82 4.60 -16.83
N PRO A 220 3.92 3.72 -17.29
CA PRO A 220 4.17 2.88 -18.45
C PRO A 220 4.52 3.76 -19.66
N SER A 221 5.65 3.48 -20.30
CA SER A 221 6.11 4.24 -21.45
C SER A 221 6.70 3.32 -22.51
N LEU A 222 6.47 3.66 -23.77
CA LEU A 222 7.00 2.94 -24.92
C LEU A 222 8.15 3.73 -25.54
N TRP A 223 9.36 3.22 -25.44
CA TRP A 223 10.56 3.80 -26.04
C TRP A 223 10.84 3.14 -27.41
N LYS A 224 11.06 3.93 -28.43
CA LYS A 224 11.49 3.46 -29.76
C LYS A 224 12.84 4.09 -30.12
N GLN A 225 13.82 3.27 -30.41
CA GLN A 225 15.09 3.74 -30.94
C GLN A 225 14.86 4.23 -32.37
N GLN A 226 15.20 5.48 -32.65
CA GLN A 226 15.32 5.95 -34.02
C GLN A 226 16.74 5.66 -34.51
N ASN A 227 16.87 4.81 -35.54
CA ASN A 227 18.13 4.66 -36.22
C ASN A 227 18.38 5.94 -37.02
N ASN A 228 19.29 6.77 -36.56
CA ASN A 228 19.84 7.82 -37.37
C ASN A 228 20.72 7.11 -38.41
N GLY A 229 20.16 6.93 -39.62
CA GLY A 229 20.95 6.45 -40.75
C GLY A 229 22.09 7.47 -41.01
N TYR A 230 23.28 6.99 -40.95
CA TYR A 230 24.46 7.63 -41.52
C TYR A 230 24.51 7.30 -43.02
#